data_e203dc206cdfa1e73823c0d269eebba6
#
_entry.id   e203dc206cdfa1e73823c0d269eebba6
#
_cell.length_a   1.000
_cell.length_b   1.000
_cell.length_c   1.000
_cell.angle_alpha   90.00
_cell.angle_beta   90.00
_cell.angle_gamma   90.00
#
_symmetry.space_group_name_H-M   'P 1'
#
loop_
_entity.id
_entity.type
_entity.pdbx_description
1 polymer ?
#
loop_
_entity_poly.entity_id
_entity_poly.type
_entity_poly.pdbx_seq_one_letter_code
_entity_poly.pdbx_strand_id
1 'polypeptide(L)'
;MKKFFAVAASLILSAAMLTACGSSAAPAATTGAPETTAAAVTQAPETTEETKSFHIAIVQQLDHASLDEIRLAVEDELTKAAADKGFQVSYKEFNGQNDNTVLNQIGAQVVSDKYDAIIPIASLAAQCMVTAADGTNTPIIYAAVSDPATAGLTDIPNVTGTSDALNTDAIMNLIVAANPGIDTIGLLYDLSQDSSTQAIADAKAFCEKNGIKVVEKNGTTTAEVQMAAEALVAAGVKAVFTPTDNTIMTAELSIYESFIEAGVQHYTGADSFALNGAMVGYGVDYVQLGEATADMVSQLLCDGKTPADLPYQTFDNGIVTITTETAEALGLDLAALKEAFKPYCTEITEVTTAENFS
;
A
#
# COMPACT_ATOMS: atom_id res chain seq x y z
N MET A 1 -25.94 20.79 -39.98
CA MET A 1 -27.40 20.91 -39.82
C MET A 1 -27.72 21.03 -38.34
N LYS A 2 -28.36 22.11 -38.00
CA LYS A 2 -28.74 22.55 -36.66
C LYS A 2 -29.76 21.63 -36.00
N LYS A 3 -29.69 21.45 -34.66
CA LYS A 3 -30.88 21.66 -33.78
C LYS A 3 -30.43 21.78 -32.33
N PHE A 4 -30.61 22.96 -31.81
CA PHE A 4 -30.70 23.35 -30.41
C PHE A 4 -31.99 22.79 -29.80
N PHE A 5 -31.97 22.42 -28.52
CA PHE A 5 -33.12 22.53 -27.63
C PHE A 5 -32.64 22.94 -26.25
N ALA A 6 -33.02 24.14 -25.87
CA ALA A 6 -33.00 24.66 -24.51
C ALA A 6 -34.46 24.72 -23.99
N VAL A 7 -34.72 24.36 -22.77
CA VAL A 7 -35.89 24.73 -21.95
C VAL A 7 -35.48 24.53 -20.49
N ALA A 8 -35.29 25.47 -19.71
CA ALA A 8 -36.12 26.48 -19.03
C ALA A 8 -36.35 26.10 -17.56
N ALA A 9 -35.97 27.04 -16.71
CA ALA A 9 -36.09 27.10 -15.28
C ALA A 9 -37.53 27.07 -14.76
N SER A 10 -37.73 26.59 -13.53
CA SER A 10 -38.86 26.99 -12.70
C SER A 10 -38.42 27.14 -11.25
N LEU A 11 -38.32 28.38 -10.81
CA LEU A 11 -38.37 28.82 -9.43
C LEU A 11 -39.82 28.61 -8.90
N ILE A 12 -39.95 28.10 -7.70
CA ILE A 12 -41.12 28.37 -6.83
C ILE A 12 -40.60 28.74 -5.45
N LEU A 13 -40.83 30.00 -5.14
CA LEU A 13 -40.70 30.68 -3.86
C LEU A 13 -42.03 30.58 -3.17
N SER A 14 -42.07 30.19 -1.90
CA SER A 14 -43.24 30.47 -1.03
C SER A 14 -42.79 30.72 0.39
N ALA A 15 -42.99 31.97 0.77
CA ALA A 15 -42.72 32.52 2.09
C ALA A 15 -44.03 32.64 2.90
N ALA A 16 -43.83 32.80 4.22
CA ALA A 16 -44.71 33.44 5.22
C ALA A 16 -45.80 32.53 5.86
N MET A 17 -46.22 32.65 7.11
CA MET A 17 -46.21 33.80 8.04
C MET A 17 -46.36 33.36 9.48
N LEU A 18 -45.90 34.21 10.38
CA LEU A 18 -46.15 34.39 11.80
C LEU A 18 -47.65 34.43 12.20
N THR A 19 -47.90 34.07 13.45
CA THR A 19 -48.74 34.78 14.47
C THR A 19 -48.59 34.08 15.81
N ALA A 20 -48.12 34.56 16.86
CA ALA A 20 -48.32 35.65 17.79
C ALA A 20 -49.54 35.50 18.74
N CYS A 21 -49.17 35.51 20.02
CA CYS A 21 -49.89 36.02 21.20
C CYS A 21 -51.09 35.29 21.80
N GLY A 22 -51.02 35.17 23.13
CA GLY A 22 -52.16 35.07 24.02
C GLY A 22 -51.84 34.74 25.46
N SER A 23 -51.59 35.76 26.27
CA SER A 23 -51.55 35.78 27.74
C SER A 23 -52.87 35.36 28.39
N SER A 24 -52.86 34.72 29.60
CA SER A 24 -53.54 35.26 30.76
C SER A 24 -53.60 34.30 31.96
N ALA A 25 -53.03 34.76 33.08
CA ALA A 25 -53.49 34.80 34.48
C ALA A 25 -53.95 33.54 35.23
N ALA A 26 -53.30 33.36 36.38
CA ALA A 26 -53.71 32.57 37.55
C ALA A 26 -54.95 33.16 38.28
N PRO A 27 -55.53 32.53 39.27
CA PRO A 27 -54.94 32.37 40.58
C PRO A 27 -55.24 31.12 41.43
N ALA A 28 -54.35 30.84 42.37
CA ALA A 28 -54.42 30.40 43.78
C ALA A 28 -55.51 29.53 44.35
N ALA A 29 -55.17 28.49 45.07
CA ALA A 29 -55.14 28.40 46.54
C ALA A 29 -54.97 26.96 47.05
N THR A 30 -53.98 26.81 47.91
CA THR A 30 -53.93 26.18 49.28
C THR A 30 -54.43 24.75 49.49
N THR A 31 -53.58 23.85 49.96
CA THR A 31 -53.37 23.38 51.35
C THR A 31 -52.68 22.02 51.41
N GLY A 32 -51.78 21.86 52.36
CA GLY A 32 -51.51 20.60 53.06
C GLY A 32 -50.25 19.85 52.74
N ALA A 33 -49.22 20.06 53.56
CA ALA A 33 -48.05 19.16 53.71
C ALA A 33 -48.47 17.87 54.46
N PRO A 34 -47.67 16.78 54.32
CA PRO A 34 -46.57 16.64 55.26
C PRO A 34 -45.23 16.18 54.57
N GLU A 35 -44.16 16.56 55.21
CA GLU A 35 -42.78 16.18 54.98
C GLU A 35 -42.64 14.67 54.95
N THR A 36 -41.93 14.21 53.89
CA THR A 36 -41.21 12.94 53.94
C THR A 36 -39.81 13.23 53.44
N THR A 37 -38.87 13.13 54.36
CA THR A 37 -37.43 13.21 54.15
C THR A 37 -37.00 12.18 53.13
N ALA A 38 -36.76 12.59 51.91
CA ALA A 38 -36.05 11.77 50.89
C ALA A 38 -34.57 12.09 50.99
N ALA A 39 -33.78 11.09 51.35
CA ALA A 39 -32.33 11.12 51.33
C ALA A 39 -31.85 11.55 49.97
N ALA A 40 -31.02 12.59 49.93
CA ALA A 40 -30.29 12.98 48.76
C ALA A 40 -29.30 11.86 48.38
N VAL A 41 -29.63 11.09 47.38
CA VAL A 41 -28.65 10.25 46.68
C VAL A 41 -27.78 11.20 45.91
N THR A 42 -26.58 11.44 46.43
CA THR A 42 -25.50 12.11 45.70
C THR A 42 -25.10 11.15 44.61
N GLN A 43 -25.63 11.36 43.41
CA GLN A 43 -25.04 10.78 42.21
C GLN A 43 -23.64 11.38 42.04
N ALA A 44 -22.61 10.56 42.18
CA ALA A 44 -21.26 10.91 41.74
C ALA A 44 -21.38 11.31 40.26
N PRO A 45 -20.65 12.32 39.80
CA PRO A 45 -20.59 12.61 38.38
C PRO A 45 -20.02 11.39 37.68
N GLU A 46 -20.82 10.74 36.85
CA GLU A 46 -20.31 9.85 35.82
C GLU A 46 -19.42 10.72 34.93
N THR A 47 -18.13 10.61 35.11
CA THR A 47 -17.16 11.06 34.12
C THR A 47 -17.34 10.16 32.90
N THR A 48 -18.18 10.58 31.97
CA THR A 48 -18.11 10.07 30.61
C THR A 48 -16.72 10.45 30.09
N GLU A 49 -15.77 9.52 30.10
CA GLU A 49 -14.53 9.69 29.34
C GLU A 49 -14.96 9.90 27.88
N GLU A 50 -14.66 11.08 27.35
CA GLU A 50 -14.88 11.35 25.92
C GLU A 50 -14.07 10.31 25.13
N THR A 51 -14.77 9.46 24.39
CA THR A 51 -14.12 8.48 23.50
C THR A 51 -13.27 9.25 22.48
N LYS A 52 -11.96 9.05 22.48
CA LYS A 52 -11.07 9.66 21.50
C LYS A 52 -11.47 9.22 20.10
N SER A 53 -11.42 10.14 19.15
CA SER A 53 -11.71 9.85 17.73
C SER A 53 -10.53 10.32 16.87
N PHE A 54 -10.07 9.46 15.98
CA PHE A 54 -8.94 9.73 15.09
C PHE A 54 -9.37 9.65 13.63
N HIS A 55 -8.86 10.59 12.83
CA HIS A 55 -9.04 10.64 11.38
C HIS A 55 -7.70 10.35 10.70
N ILE A 56 -7.65 9.31 9.89
CA ILE A 56 -6.43 8.81 9.26
C ILE A 56 -6.55 8.93 7.73
N ALA A 57 -5.52 9.48 7.10
CA ALA A 57 -5.38 9.44 5.66
C ALA A 57 -4.57 8.22 5.25
N ILE A 58 -5.12 7.35 4.40
CA ILE A 58 -4.40 6.26 3.74
C ILE A 58 -4.15 6.69 2.30
N VAL A 59 -2.88 6.79 1.90
CA VAL A 59 -2.48 7.29 0.59
C VAL A 59 -1.74 6.21 -0.16
N GLN A 60 -2.46 5.48 -0.99
CA GLN A 60 -1.91 4.40 -1.81
C GLN A 60 -1.27 4.98 -3.08
N GLN A 61 -0.07 4.49 -3.46
CA GLN A 61 0.61 4.97 -4.67
C GLN A 61 -0.23 4.70 -5.92
N LEU A 62 -0.79 3.50 -6.03
CA LEU A 62 -1.72 3.07 -7.06
C LEU A 62 -2.49 1.83 -6.58
N ASP A 63 -3.51 1.41 -7.30
CA ASP A 63 -4.23 0.15 -7.00
C ASP A 63 -3.51 -1.02 -7.67
N HIS A 64 -3.12 -1.99 -6.89
CA HIS A 64 -2.79 -3.35 -7.30
C HIS A 64 -2.83 -4.29 -6.08
N ALA A 65 -2.91 -5.60 -6.34
CA ALA A 65 -3.26 -6.60 -5.34
C ALA A 65 -2.45 -6.53 -4.04
N SER A 66 -1.10 -6.46 -4.10
CA SER A 66 -0.28 -6.40 -2.88
C SER A 66 -0.50 -5.11 -2.06
N LEU A 67 -0.68 -3.95 -2.73
CA LEU A 67 -0.94 -2.68 -2.01
C LEU A 67 -2.35 -2.64 -1.43
N ASP A 68 -3.32 -3.30 -2.09
CA ASP A 68 -4.68 -3.45 -1.58
C ASP A 68 -4.70 -4.37 -0.35
N GLU A 69 -3.92 -5.45 -0.33
CA GLU A 69 -3.76 -6.30 0.85
C GLU A 69 -3.21 -5.50 2.05
N ILE A 70 -2.19 -4.68 1.84
CA ILE A 70 -1.64 -3.81 2.90
C ILE A 70 -2.72 -2.87 3.42
N ARG A 71 -3.44 -2.17 2.53
CA ARG A 71 -4.47 -1.22 2.91
C ARG A 71 -5.57 -1.89 3.72
N LEU A 72 -6.09 -3.00 3.25
CA LEU A 72 -7.16 -3.75 3.94
C LEU A 72 -6.68 -4.27 5.30
N ALA A 73 -5.47 -4.79 5.39
CA ALA A 73 -4.90 -5.25 6.66
C ALA A 73 -4.71 -4.09 7.66
N VAL A 74 -4.27 -2.92 7.19
CA VAL A 74 -4.17 -1.70 8.02
C VAL A 74 -5.54 -1.30 8.57
N GLU A 75 -6.57 -1.26 7.73
CA GLU A 75 -7.93 -0.87 8.14
C GLU A 75 -8.53 -1.87 9.13
N ASP A 76 -8.39 -3.16 8.86
CA ASP A 76 -8.91 -4.22 9.71
C ASP A 76 -8.23 -4.20 11.10
N GLU A 77 -6.90 -4.11 11.14
CA GLU A 77 -6.17 -4.14 12.40
C GLU A 77 -6.38 -2.86 13.23
N LEU A 78 -6.42 -1.68 12.61
CA LEU A 78 -6.78 -0.44 13.31
C LEU A 78 -8.22 -0.47 13.82
N THR A 79 -9.14 -1.11 13.10
CA THR A 79 -10.54 -1.29 13.57
C THR A 79 -10.59 -2.20 14.78
N LYS A 80 -9.82 -3.30 14.81
CA LYS A 80 -9.68 -4.18 15.99
C LYS A 80 -9.05 -3.43 17.16
N ALA A 81 -7.95 -2.71 16.92
CA ALA A 81 -7.28 -1.90 17.95
C ALA A 81 -8.21 -0.83 18.53
N ALA A 82 -9.06 -0.21 17.70
CA ALA A 82 -10.05 0.77 18.13
C ALA A 82 -11.08 0.15 19.07
N ALA A 83 -11.56 -1.05 18.77
CA ALA A 83 -12.51 -1.77 19.63
C ALA A 83 -11.86 -2.17 20.97
N ASP A 84 -10.62 -2.66 20.93
CA ASP A 84 -9.90 -3.17 22.10
C ASP A 84 -9.45 -2.05 23.06
N LYS A 85 -9.00 -0.91 22.51
CA LYS A 85 -8.47 0.23 23.28
C LYS A 85 -9.52 1.32 23.56
N GLY A 86 -10.75 1.19 23.04
CA GLY A 86 -11.87 2.08 23.31
C GLY A 86 -11.75 3.47 22.66
N PHE A 87 -11.24 3.55 21.43
CA PHE A 87 -11.25 4.77 20.61
C PHE A 87 -12.10 4.58 19.34
N GLN A 88 -12.33 5.65 18.61
CA GLN A 88 -12.97 5.61 17.29
C GLN A 88 -11.93 5.95 16.23
N VAL A 89 -12.00 5.28 15.11
CA VAL A 89 -11.15 5.56 13.95
C VAL A 89 -12.00 5.73 12.68
N SER A 90 -11.62 6.64 11.84
CA SER A 90 -12.18 6.80 10.49
C SER A 90 -11.06 7.01 9.49
N TYR A 91 -11.25 6.47 8.30
CA TYR A 91 -10.25 6.52 7.23
C TYR A 91 -10.75 7.37 6.07
N LYS A 92 -9.83 7.99 5.37
CA LYS A 92 -10.04 8.48 4.01
C LYS A 92 -8.92 7.95 3.13
N GLU A 93 -9.34 7.22 2.13
CA GLU A 93 -8.47 6.62 1.14
C GLU A 93 -8.21 7.59 -0.01
N PHE A 94 -6.98 7.58 -0.50
CA PHE A 94 -6.53 8.34 -1.65
C PHE A 94 -5.71 7.43 -2.54
N ASN A 95 -5.89 7.57 -3.86
CA ASN A 95 -5.13 6.85 -4.87
C ASN A 95 -4.28 7.82 -5.69
N GLY A 96 -2.98 7.59 -5.68
CA GLY A 96 -1.99 8.41 -6.39
C GLY A 96 -1.88 8.14 -7.88
N GLN A 97 -2.50 7.04 -8.38
CA GLN A 97 -2.50 6.64 -9.79
C GLN A 97 -1.08 6.52 -10.40
N ASN A 98 -0.09 6.21 -9.57
CA ASN A 98 1.33 6.20 -9.91
C ASN A 98 1.82 7.52 -10.54
N ASP A 99 1.16 8.65 -10.22
CA ASP A 99 1.45 9.97 -10.77
C ASP A 99 1.90 10.93 -9.68
N ASN A 100 3.11 11.45 -9.84
CA ASN A 100 3.76 12.37 -8.90
C ASN A 100 2.93 13.66 -8.70
N THR A 101 2.26 14.14 -9.76
CA THR A 101 1.45 15.34 -9.70
C THR A 101 0.18 15.11 -8.88
N VAL A 102 -0.46 13.94 -9.06
CA VAL A 102 -1.64 13.52 -8.29
C VAL A 102 -1.26 13.36 -6.82
N LEU A 103 -0.15 12.65 -6.52
CA LEU A 103 0.33 12.46 -5.15
C LEU A 103 0.66 13.78 -4.45
N ASN A 104 1.28 14.74 -5.14
CA ASN A 104 1.55 16.07 -4.57
C ASN A 104 0.26 16.85 -4.29
N GLN A 105 -0.77 16.73 -5.12
CA GLN A 105 -2.08 17.34 -4.87
C GLN A 105 -2.77 16.69 -3.66
N ILE A 106 -2.72 15.36 -3.56
CA ILE A 106 -3.22 14.61 -2.39
C ILE A 106 -2.48 15.08 -1.13
N GLY A 107 -1.15 15.17 -1.17
CA GLY A 107 -0.35 15.64 -0.03
C GLY A 107 -0.76 17.02 0.46
N ALA A 108 -0.95 17.98 -0.45
CA ALA A 108 -1.44 19.31 -0.10
C ALA A 108 -2.83 19.28 0.55
N GLN A 109 -3.73 18.43 0.05
CA GLN A 109 -5.05 18.22 0.63
C GLN A 109 -4.98 17.60 2.03
N VAL A 110 -4.23 16.50 2.18
CA VAL A 110 -4.11 15.76 3.44
C VAL A 110 -3.57 16.67 4.57
N VAL A 111 -2.55 17.48 4.27
CA VAL A 111 -2.02 18.45 5.23
C VAL A 111 -3.04 19.54 5.57
N SER A 112 -3.79 20.04 4.59
CA SER A 112 -4.85 21.03 4.81
C SER A 112 -6.00 20.49 5.68
N ASP A 113 -6.37 19.22 5.48
CA ASP A 113 -7.49 18.57 6.16
C ASP A 113 -7.13 18.14 7.61
N LYS A 114 -5.85 18.19 7.99
CA LYS A 114 -5.32 17.95 9.34
C LYS A 114 -5.69 16.59 9.92
N TYR A 115 -5.31 15.53 9.22
CA TYR A 115 -5.43 14.17 9.73
C TYR A 115 -4.53 13.93 10.95
N ASP A 116 -4.95 13.04 11.85
CA ASP A 116 -4.19 12.67 13.06
C ASP A 116 -2.96 11.81 12.73
N ALA A 117 -3.02 11.06 11.63
CA ALA A 117 -1.89 10.33 11.06
C ALA A 117 -2.06 10.17 9.53
N ILE A 118 -0.95 10.00 8.84
CA ILE A 118 -0.90 9.71 7.40
C ILE A 118 -0.21 8.37 7.21
N ILE A 119 -0.84 7.47 6.47
CA ILE A 119 -0.29 6.16 6.11
C ILE A 119 -0.10 6.13 4.60
N PRO A 120 1.07 6.54 4.09
CA PRO A 120 1.38 6.34 2.69
C PRO A 120 1.82 4.89 2.44
N ILE A 121 1.32 4.29 1.36
CA ILE A 121 1.65 2.93 0.93
C ILE A 121 2.50 3.01 -0.34
N ALA A 122 3.68 2.43 -0.30
CA ALA A 122 4.77 2.44 -1.27
C ALA A 122 5.63 3.72 -1.28
N SER A 123 6.84 3.61 -1.86
CA SER A 123 7.93 4.58 -1.71
C SER A 123 7.60 5.98 -2.24
N LEU A 124 7.03 6.09 -3.45
CA LEU A 124 6.71 7.39 -4.04
C LEU A 124 5.60 8.12 -3.26
N ALA A 125 4.58 7.39 -2.79
CA ALA A 125 3.54 7.97 -1.93
C ALA A 125 4.13 8.48 -0.62
N ALA A 126 5.03 7.73 0.01
CA ALA A 126 5.71 8.12 1.23
C ALA A 126 6.54 9.39 1.04
N GLN A 127 7.35 9.47 -0.01
CA GLN A 127 8.15 10.65 -0.34
C GLN A 127 7.29 11.90 -0.57
N CYS A 128 6.19 11.76 -1.31
CA CYS A 128 5.26 12.88 -1.57
C CYS A 128 4.60 13.36 -0.27
N MET A 129 4.13 12.44 0.59
CA MET A 129 3.48 12.80 1.86
C MET A 129 4.47 13.44 2.83
N VAL A 130 5.68 12.92 2.95
CA VAL A 130 6.74 13.51 3.79
C VAL A 130 7.11 14.91 3.29
N THR A 131 7.25 15.08 1.99
CA THR A 131 7.53 16.40 1.38
C THR A 131 6.39 17.39 1.64
N ALA A 132 5.13 16.96 1.50
CA ALA A 132 3.97 17.83 1.71
C ALA A 132 3.80 18.21 3.19
N ALA A 133 4.14 17.31 4.11
CA ALA A 133 4.00 17.53 5.55
C ALA A 133 5.25 18.20 6.19
N ASP A 134 6.22 18.64 5.40
CA ASP A 134 7.40 19.33 5.90
C ASP A 134 7.01 20.54 6.77
N GLY A 135 7.65 20.68 7.91
CA GLY A 135 7.34 21.72 8.89
C GLY A 135 6.06 21.50 9.71
N THR A 136 5.36 20.37 9.53
CA THR A 136 4.27 19.92 10.41
C THR A 136 4.76 18.90 11.42
N ASN A 137 3.90 18.58 12.42
CA ASN A 137 4.16 17.48 13.37
C ASN A 137 3.24 16.28 13.11
N THR A 138 2.56 16.23 11.98
CA THR A 138 1.66 15.12 11.64
C THR A 138 2.48 13.83 11.51
N PRO A 139 2.16 12.78 12.27
CA PRO A 139 2.85 11.51 12.17
C PRO A 139 2.63 10.88 10.78
N ILE A 140 3.71 10.39 10.19
CA ILE A 140 3.68 9.63 8.94
C ILE A 140 4.22 8.25 9.20
N ILE A 141 3.41 7.24 8.97
CA ILE A 141 3.76 5.84 9.15
C ILE A 141 3.62 5.17 7.79
N TYR A 142 4.74 5.08 7.07
CA TYR A 142 4.72 4.48 5.74
C TYR A 142 4.59 2.96 5.81
N ALA A 143 3.99 2.37 4.78
CA ALA A 143 3.93 0.94 4.56
C ALA A 143 4.63 0.55 3.26
N ALA A 144 5.38 -0.54 3.26
CA ALA A 144 6.05 -1.10 2.09
C ALA A 144 6.96 -0.09 1.35
N VAL A 145 7.89 0.50 2.08
CA VAL A 145 8.99 1.27 1.48
C VAL A 145 10.20 0.38 1.37
N SER A 146 10.63 0.05 0.16
CA SER A 146 11.67 -0.96 -0.09
C SER A 146 13.04 -0.54 0.45
N ASP A 147 13.42 0.73 0.32
CA ASP A 147 14.65 1.30 0.89
C ASP A 147 14.36 2.68 1.50
N PRO A 148 14.02 2.74 2.79
CA PRO A 148 13.76 4.02 3.45
C PRO A 148 14.93 5.00 3.44
N ALA A 149 16.16 4.51 3.44
CA ALA A 149 17.35 5.36 3.40
C ALA A 149 17.55 6.01 2.02
N THR A 150 17.50 5.22 0.95
CA THR A 150 17.57 5.74 -0.42
C THR A 150 16.38 6.65 -0.75
N ALA A 151 15.19 6.33 -0.23
CA ALA A 151 14.00 7.18 -0.37
C ALA A 151 14.07 8.50 0.45
N GLY A 152 15.10 8.69 1.28
CA GLY A 152 15.26 9.88 2.11
C GLY A 152 14.25 9.99 3.26
N LEU A 153 13.76 8.86 3.77
CA LEU A 153 12.71 8.78 4.79
C LEU A 153 13.23 8.42 6.19
N THR A 154 14.55 8.37 6.36
CA THR A 154 15.21 8.15 7.65
C THR A 154 15.57 9.47 8.33
N ASP A 155 15.73 9.41 9.67
CA ASP A 155 16.16 10.57 10.49
C ASP A 155 15.18 11.77 10.46
N ILE A 156 13.91 11.54 10.11
CA ILE A 156 12.86 12.56 10.16
C ILE A 156 12.01 12.31 11.41
N PRO A 157 11.90 13.29 12.35
CA PRO A 157 11.35 13.03 13.69
C PRO A 157 9.91 12.55 13.74
N ASN A 158 9.09 12.87 12.73
CA ASN A 158 7.68 12.49 12.65
C ASN A 158 7.41 11.38 11.62
N VAL A 159 8.45 10.65 11.16
CA VAL A 159 8.35 9.62 10.13
C VAL A 159 8.89 8.29 10.64
N THR A 160 8.14 7.22 10.40
CA THR A 160 8.55 5.82 10.60
C THR A 160 7.69 4.93 9.72
N GLY A 161 7.82 3.60 9.82
CA GLY A 161 6.95 2.70 9.08
C GLY A 161 7.49 1.29 8.92
N THR A 162 7.08 0.62 7.86
CA THR A 162 7.44 -0.76 7.53
C THR A 162 8.10 -0.85 6.15
N SER A 163 9.13 -1.68 6.04
CA SER A 163 9.91 -1.87 4.83
C SER A 163 9.73 -3.30 4.29
N ASP A 164 9.51 -3.40 2.99
CA ASP A 164 9.51 -4.63 2.20
C ASP A 164 10.84 -4.85 1.46
N ALA A 165 11.95 -4.44 2.06
CA ALA A 165 13.29 -4.55 1.47
C ALA A 165 13.53 -5.92 0.83
N LEU A 166 13.97 -5.93 -0.43
CA LEU A 166 14.03 -7.15 -1.23
C LEU A 166 15.32 -7.93 -0.99
N ASN A 167 15.21 -9.24 -0.80
CA ASN A 167 16.37 -10.13 -0.81
C ASN A 167 16.73 -10.51 -2.26
N THR A 168 17.36 -9.59 -2.96
CA THR A 168 17.73 -9.75 -4.36
C THR A 168 18.65 -10.94 -4.60
N ASP A 169 19.59 -11.20 -3.69
CA ASP A 169 20.48 -12.38 -3.79
C ASP A 169 19.68 -13.70 -3.82
N ALA A 170 18.62 -13.82 -3.03
CA ALA A 170 17.76 -15.00 -3.05
C ALA A 170 17.07 -15.15 -4.41
N ILE A 171 16.49 -14.08 -4.95
CA ILE A 171 15.82 -14.12 -6.26
C ILE A 171 16.80 -14.51 -7.37
N MET A 172 17.99 -13.90 -7.39
CA MET A 172 19.00 -14.24 -8.37
C MET A 172 19.45 -15.70 -8.26
N ASN A 173 19.49 -16.25 -7.04
CA ASN A 173 19.75 -17.67 -6.84
C ASN A 173 18.58 -18.56 -7.31
N LEU A 174 17.30 -18.15 -7.19
CA LEU A 174 16.18 -18.86 -7.81
C LEU A 174 16.35 -18.96 -9.33
N ILE A 175 16.74 -17.86 -9.98
CA ILE A 175 17.01 -17.82 -11.43
C ILE A 175 18.09 -18.84 -11.82
N VAL A 176 19.20 -18.84 -11.09
CA VAL A 176 20.33 -19.75 -11.38
C VAL A 176 19.94 -21.22 -11.08
N ALA A 177 19.16 -21.46 -10.02
CA ALA A 177 18.72 -22.81 -9.65
C ALA A 177 17.76 -23.41 -10.68
N ALA A 178 16.85 -22.61 -11.22
CA ALA A 178 15.94 -23.04 -12.28
C ALA A 178 16.62 -23.14 -13.66
N ASN A 179 17.73 -22.41 -13.87
CA ASN A 179 18.42 -22.33 -15.16
C ASN A 179 19.92 -22.64 -15.00
N PRO A 180 20.32 -23.90 -14.76
CA PRO A 180 21.72 -24.26 -14.61
C PRO A 180 22.55 -23.87 -15.83
N GLY A 181 23.57 -23.07 -15.61
CA GLY A 181 24.47 -22.61 -16.68
C GLY A 181 23.95 -21.37 -17.44
N ILE A 182 22.97 -20.65 -16.91
CA ILE A 182 22.53 -19.38 -17.48
C ILE A 182 23.71 -18.40 -17.55
N ASP A 183 23.90 -17.76 -18.69
CA ASP A 183 25.01 -16.86 -18.96
C ASP A 183 24.59 -15.40 -19.17
N THR A 184 23.28 -15.17 -19.27
CA THR A 184 22.72 -13.85 -19.54
C THR A 184 21.34 -13.71 -18.85
N ILE A 185 21.15 -12.64 -18.08
CA ILE A 185 19.89 -12.29 -17.41
C ILE A 185 19.44 -10.91 -17.87
N GLY A 186 18.16 -10.76 -18.14
CA GLY A 186 17.51 -9.47 -18.41
C GLY A 186 17.15 -8.75 -17.10
N LEU A 187 17.32 -7.44 -17.07
CA LEU A 187 16.79 -6.58 -16.01
C LEU A 187 15.76 -5.63 -16.62
N LEU A 188 14.53 -5.64 -16.08
CA LEU A 188 13.44 -4.79 -16.53
C LEU A 188 12.94 -3.95 -15.35
N TYR A 189 13.02 -2.63 -15.45
CA TYR A 189 12.65 -1.72 -14.37
C TYR A 189 12.43 -0.29 -14.86
N ASP A 190 11.83 0.55 -14.01
CA ASP A 190 11.69 1.98 -14.22
C ASP A 190 12.81 2.73 -13.45
N LEU A 191 13.60 3.51 -14.15
CA LEU A 191 14.67 4.32 -13.57
C LEU A 191 14.18 5.42 -12.59
N SER A 192 12.91 5.77 -12.65
CA SER A 192 12.31 6.78 -11.77
C SER A 192 11.74 6.20 -10.47
N GLN A 193 11.75 4.88 -10.31
CA GLN A 193 11.29 4.21 -9.10
C GLN A 193 12.46 3.95 -8.14
N ASP A 194 12.51 4.67 -7.02
CA ASP A 194 13.57 4.49 -6.01
C ASP A 194 13.55 3.08 -5.41
N SER A 195 12.37 2.43 -5.34
CA SER A 195 12.22 1.03 -4.93
C SER A 195 13.06 0.05 -5.76
N SER A 196 13.37 0.38 -7.02
CA SER A 196 14.16 -0.47 -7.91
C SER A 196 15.67 -0.28 -7.77
N THR A 197 16.12 0.87 -7.24
CA THR A 197 17.54 1.29 -7.32
C THR A 197 18.50 0.30 -6.68
N GLN A 198 18.29 -0.05 -5.41
CA GLN A 198 19.18 -0.95 -4.68
C GLN A 198 19.10 -2.38 -5.23
N ALA A 199 17.90 -2.89 -5.48
CA ALA A 199 17.69 -4.24 -5.99
C ALA A 199 18.36 -4.46 -7.36
N ILE A 200 18.34 -3.46 -8.24
CA ILE A 200 19.03 -3.51 -9.53
C ILE A 200 20.56 -3.46 -9.35
N ALA A 201 21.07 -2.66 -8.40
CA ALA A 201 22.48 -2.63 -8.08
C ALA A 201 22.96 -4.00 -7.55
N ASP A 202 22.20 -4.62 -6.65
CA ASP A 202 22.50 -5.93 -6.08
C ASP A 202 22.45 -7.04 -7.15
N ALA A 203 21.45 -7.02 -8.04
CA ALA A 203 21.35 -7.97 -9.14
C ALA A 203 22.57 -7.89 -10.10
N LYS A 204 23.02 -6.67 -10.41
CA LYS A 204 24.23 -6.46 -11.22
C LYS A 204 25.47 -6.99 -10.52
N ALA A 205 25.63 -6.70 -9.21
CA ALA A 205 26.76 -7.21 -8.42
C ALA A 205 26.75 -8.74 -8.34
N PHE A 206 25.56 -9.35 -8.17
CA PHE A 206 25.42 -10.81 -8.22
C PHE A 206 25.86 -11.37 -9.58
N CYS A 207 25.38 -10.78 -10.67
CA CYS A 207 25.72 -11.21 -12.02
C CYS A 207 27.22 -11.08 -12.31
N GLU A 208 27.84 -9.96 -11.95
CA GLU A 208 29.28 -9.75 -12.09
C GLU A 208 30.08 -10.80 -11.33
N LYS A 209 29.76 -11.06 -10.07
CA LYS A 209 30.39 -12.06 -9.22
C LYS A 209 30.30 -13.48 -9.79
N ASN A 210 29.21 -13.81 -10.49
CA ASN A 210 28.95 -15.13 -11.05
C ASN A 210 29.30 -15.25 -12.54
N GLY A 211 29.85 -14.20 -13.17
CA GLY A 211 30.20 -14.20 -14.58
C GLY A 211 29.02 -14.22 -15.54
N ILE A 212 27.85 -13.75 -15.08
CA ILE A 212 26.60 -13.68 -15.84
C ILE A 212 26.50 -12.30 -16.50
N LYS A 213 26.18 -12.26 -17.78
CA LYS A 213 25.95 -11.00 -18.51
C LYS A 213 24.60 -10.43 -18.17
N VAL A 214 24.50 -9.10 -18.16
CA VAL A 214 23.26 -8.37 -17.93
C VAL A 214 22.83 -7.65 -19.22
N VAL A 215 21.55 -7.76 -19.53
CA VAL A 215 20.87 -6.94 -20.56
C VAL A 215 19.80 -6.10 -19.86
N GLU A 216 20.05 -4.78 -19.78
CA GLU A 216 19.12 -3.86 -19.11
C GLU A 216 18.17 -3.22 -20.11
N LYS A 217 16.90 -3.14 -19.74
CA LYS A 217 15.87 -2.38 -20.44
C LYS A 217 14.99 -1.65 -19.43
N ASN A 218 14.57 -0.44 -19.80
CA ASN A 218 13.81 0.45 -18.92
C ASN A 218 12.54 0.93 -19.64
N GLY A 219 11.50 1.19 -18.87
CA GLY A 219 10.27 1.82 -19.32
C GLY A 219 9.62 2.59 -18.19
N THR A 220 9.12 3.77 -18.45
CA THR A 220 8.44 4.67 -17.51
C THR A 220 6.94 4.75 -17.76
N THR A 221 6.48 4.11 -18.82
CA THR A 221 5.06 3.96 -19.21
C THR A 221 4.79 2.54 -19.66
N THR A 222 3.56 2.07 -19.58
CA THR A 222 3.17 0.73 -20.06
C THR A 222 3.65 0.44 -21.47
N ALA A 223 3.55 1.41 -22.39
CA ALA A 223 4.00 1.25 -23.77
C ALA A 223 5.53 1.08 -23.88
N GLU A 224 6.29 1.83 -23.09
CA GLU A 224 7.76 1.70 -23.04
C GLU A 224 8.17 0.38 -22.40
N VAL A 225 7.45 -0.08 -21.36
CA VAL A 225 7.67 -1.39 -20.73
C VAL A 225 7.44 -2.52 -21.72
N GLN A 226 6.38 -2.47 -22.53
CA GLN A 226 6.13 -3.44 -23.60
C GLN A 226 7.29 -3.48 -24.60
N MET A 227 7.75 -2.32 -25.09
CA MET A 227 8.90 -2.25 -25.99
C MET A 227 10.20 -2.75 -25.33
N ALA A 228 10.39 -2.49 -24.03
CA ALA A 228 11.52 -2.97 -23.26
C ALA A 228 11.50 -4.51 -23.12
N ALA A 229 10.34 -5.09 -22.85
CA ALA A 229 10.12 -6.54 -22.78
C ALA A 229 10.41 -7.20 -24.13
N GLU A 230 9.89 -6.67 -25.23
CA GLU A 230 10.18 -7.15 -26.59
C GLU A 230 11.68 -7.08 -26.92
N ALA A 231 12.36 -6.01 -26.48
CA ALA A 231 13.80 -5.87 -26.69
C ALA A 231 14.63 -6.89 -25.87
N LEU A 232 14.18 -7.29 -24.68
CA LEU A 232 14.77 -8.38 -23.89
C LEU A 232 14.56 -9.73 -24.59
N VAL A 233 13.36 -10.00 -25.09
CA VAL A 233 13.07 -11.19 -25.91
C VAL A 233 13.98 -11.25 -27.13
N ALA A 234 14.09 -10.15 -27.87
CA ALA A 234 14.95 -10.05 -29.04
C ALA A 234 16.45 -10.23 -28.73
N ALA A 235 16.88 -9.85 -27.51
CA ALA A 235 18.23 -10.10 -27.03
C ALA A 235 18.50 -11.58 -26.67
N GLY A 236 17.48 -12.42 -26.64
CA GLY A 236 17.58 -13.86 -26.40
C GLY A 236 17.83 -14.24 -24.93
N VAL A 237 17.47 -13.37 -23.98
CA VAL A 237 17.54 -13.70 -22.56
C VAL A 237 16.60 -14.85 -22.22
N LYS A 238 16.95 -15.67 -21.23
CA LYS A 238 16.12 -16.80 -20.77
C LYS A 238 15.38 -16.51 -19.47
N ALA A 239 15.89 -15.55 -18.71
CA ALA A 239 15.26 -15.08 -17.49
C ALA A 239 15.34 -13.56 -17.42
N VAL A 240 14.29 -12.95 -16.87
CA VAL A 240 14.22 -11.51 -16.59
C VAL A 240 13.96 -11.35 -15.09
N PHE A 241 14.63 -10.38 -14.48
CA PHE A 241 14.39 -9.92 -13.13
C PHE A 241 13.79 -8.52 -13.14
N THR A 242 12.71 -8.35 -12.37
CA THR A 242 12.07 -7.07 -12.07
C THR A 242 11.95 -6.94 -10.54
N PRO A 243 12.42 -5.86 -9.91
CA PRO A 243 12.23 -5.62 -8.48
C PRO A 243 10.78 -5.26 -8.12
N THR A 244 10.53 -4.71 -6.91
CA THR A 244 9.23 -4.15 -6.49
C THR A 244 8.95 -2.83 -7.23
N ASP A 245 8.72 -2.91 -8.54
CA ASP A 245 8.57 -1.78 -9.46
C ASP A 245 7.10 -1.58 -9.86
N ASN A 246 6.50 -0.51 -9.37
CA ASN A 246 5.07 -0.24 -9.59
C ASN A 246 4.72 0.08 -11.05
N THR A 247 5.66 0.64 -11.83
CA THR A 247 5.45 0.90 -13.25
C THR A 247 5.42 -0.41 -14.05
N ILE A 248 6.38 -1.32 -13.77
CA ILE A 248 6.40 -2.63 -14.43
C ILE A 248 5.18 -3.45 -13.97
N MET A 249 4.81 -3.40 -12.67
CA MET A 249 3.63 -4.08 -12.15
C MET A 249 2.37 -3.70 -12.94
N THR A 250 2.15 -2.42 -13.18
CA THR A 250 1.01 -1.93 -13.98
C THR A 250 0.98 -2.49 -15.41
N ALA A 251 2.15 -2.84 -15.96
CA ALA A 251 2.28 -3.36 -17.32
C ALA A 251 2.27 -4.91 -17.39
N GLU A 252 2.38 -5.61 -16.26
CA GLU A 252 2.62 -7.08 -16.23
C GLU A 252 1.62 -7.87 -17.06
N LEU A 253 0.32 -7.63 -16.90
CA LEU A 253 -0.73 -8.28 -17.71
C LEU A 253 -0.58 -8.05 -19.24
N SER A 254 0.22 -7.06 -19.64
CA SER A 254 0.46 -6.75 -21.05
C SER A 254 1.75 -7.35 -21.62
N ILE A 255 2.63 -7.91 -20.78
CA ILE A 255 3.95 -8.42 -21.19
C ILE A 255 4.15 -9.92 -20.91
N TYR A 256 3.46 -10.50 -19.91
CA TYR A 256 3.71 -11.88 -19.48
C TYR A 256 3.50 -12.90 -20.60
N GLU A 257 2.47 -12.75 -21.43
CA GLU A 257 2.20 -13.66 -22.56
C GLU A 257 3.37 -13.66 -23.56
N SER A 258 3.95 -12.49 -23.85
CA SER A 258 5.09 -12.38 -24.77
C SER A 258 6.35 -13.05 -24.23
N PHE A 259 6.56 -13.01 -22.90
CA PHE A 259 7.63 -13.76 -22.26
C PHE A 259 7.39 -15.26 -22.32
N ILE A 260 6.17 -15.74 -22.05
CA ILE A 260 5.80 -17.16 -22.18
C ILE A 260 6.05 -17.66 -23.60
N GLU A 261 5.56 -16.96 -24.63
CA GLU A 261 5.72 -17.32 -26.04
C GLU A 261 7.20 -17.41 -26.46
N ALA A 262 8.05 -16.55 -25.87
CA ALA A 262 9.49 -16.55 -26.12
C ALA A 262 10.28 -17.54 -25.24
N GLY A 263 9.63 -18.23 -24.31
CA GLY A 263 10.28 -19.12 -23.33
C GLY A 263 11.15 -18.38 -22.33
N VAL A 264 10.78 -17.15 -21.97
CA VAL A 264 11.46 -16.30 -21.00
C VAL A 264 10.77 -16.42 -19.65
N GLN A 265 11.51 -16.74 -18.61
CA GLN A 265 11.04 -16.84 -17.23
C GLN A 265 11.13 -15.46 -16.56
N HIS A 266 10.02 -14.92 -16.06
CA HIS A 266 9.97 -13.64 -15.36
C HIS A 266 9.97 -13.86 -13.84
N TYR A 267 10.98 -13.31 -13.15
CA TYR A 267 11.16 -13.34 -11.70
C TYR A 267 11.02 -11.93 -11.16
N THR A 268 10.22 -11.77 -10.11
CA THR A 268 9.79 -10.45 -9.67
C THR A 268 9.85 -10.28 -8.16
N GLY A 269 9.79 -9.04 -7.70
CA GLY A 269 9.94 -8.65 -6.31
C GLY A 269 8.67 -8.63 -5.48
N ALA A 270 7.52 -9.09 -6.00
CA ALA A 270 6.26 -9.19 -5.26
C ALA A 270 5.37 -10.29 -5.81
N ASP A 271 4.46 -10.79 -4.99
CA ASP A 271 3.50 -11.84 -5.32
C ASP A 271 2.42 -11.38 -6.32
N SER A 272 2.04 -10.10 -6.30
CA SER A 272 1.11 -9.53 -7.27
C SER A 272 1.57 -9.65 -8.73
N PHE A 273 2.87 -9.64 -8.99
CA PHE A 273 3.39 -9.93 -10.33
C PHE A 273 3.10 -11.38 -10.74
N ALA A 274 3.30 -12.34 -9.82
CA ALA A 274 2.97 -13.73 -10.09
C ALA A 274 1.47 -13.90 -10.33
N LEU A 275 0.63 -13.22 -9.54
CA LEU A 275 -0.81 -13.18 -9.75
C LEU A 275 -1.18 -12.64 -11.15
N ASN A 276 -0.43 -11.65 -11.66
CA ASN A 276 -0.63 -11.07 -12.98
C ASN A 276 0.15 -11.77 -14.12
N GLY A 277 0.67 -12.97 -13.88
CA GLY A 277 1.21 -13.84 -14.91
C GLY A 277 2.73 -13.98 -14.96
N ALA A 278 3.52 -13.22 -14.18
CA ALA A 278 4.94 -13.50 -14.01
C ALA A 278 5.13 -14.93 -13.45
N MET A 279 6.21 -15.60 -13.82
CA MET A 279 6.44 -16.97 -13.38
C MET A 279 6.64 -17.10 -11.88
N VAL A 280 7.38 -16.14 -11.29
CA VAL A 280 7.72 -16.13 -9.87
C VAL A 280 7.62 -14.72 -9.31
N GLY A 281 6.86 -14.58 -8.21
CA GLY A 281 6.96 -13.48 -7.28
C GLY A 281 7.78 -13.89 -6.05
N TYR A 282 8.56 -12.98 -5.49
CA TYR A 282 9.32 -13.18 -4.26
C TYR A 282 9.14 -11.98 -3.36
N GLY A 283 8.71 -12.17 -2.13
CA GLY A 283 8.43 -11.02 -1.27
C GLY A 283 8.18 -11.39 0.18
N VAL A 284 7.46 -10.50 0.84
CA VAL A 284 7.01 -10.58 2.23
C VAL A 284 5.52 -10.98 2.27
N ASP A 285 5.03 -11.27 3.46
CA ASP A 285 3.59 -11.33 3.74
C ASP A 285 3.07 -9.89 3.89
N TYR A 286 2.34 -9.40 2.88
CA TYR A 286 1.83 -8.03 2.85
C TYR A 286 0.68 -7.80 3.84
N VAL A 287 -0.04 -8.84 4.23
CA VAL A 287 -1.05 -8.77 5.31
C VAL A 287 -0.34 -8.50 6.64
N GLN A 288 0.68 -9.29 6.99
CA GLN A 288 1.45 -9.07 8.22
C GLN A 288 2.15 -7.71 8.24
N LEU A 289 2.63 -7.24 7.09
CA LEU A 289 3.23 -5.90 6.96
C LEU A 289 2.19 -4.81 7.24
N GLY A 290 0.99 -4.93 6.71
CA GLY A 290 -0.13 -4.02 6.97
C GLY A 290 -0.56 -4.02 8.43
N GLU A 291 -0.70 -5.18 9.07
CA GLU A 291 -1.01 -5.33 10.49
C GLU A 291 0.04 -4.64 11.37
N ALA A 292 1.33 -4.85 11.08
CA ALA A 292 2.42 -4.21 11.83
C ALA A 292 2.43 -2.68 11.64
N THR A 293 2.08 -2.18 10.44
CA THR A 293 1.93 -0.75 10.20
C THR A 293 0.80 -0.17 11.06
N ALA A 294 -0.34 -0.86 11.13
CA ALA A 294 -1.48 -0.49 11.96
C ALA A 294 -1.13 -0.48 13.45
N ASP A 295 -0.39 -1.47 13.91
CA ASP A 295 0.11 -1.53 15.29
C ASP A 295 0.98 -0.33 15.64
N MET A 296 1.87 0.10 14.74
CA MET A 296 2.68 1.30 14.93
C MET A 296 1.80 2.54 15.04
N VAL A 297 0.80 2.70 14.17
CA VAL A 297 -0.18 3.80 14.23
C VAL A 297 -0.94 3.79 15.55
N SER A 298 -1.44 2.64 15.98
CA SER A 298 -2.16 2.48 17.25
C SER A 298 -1.31 2.87 18.45
N GLN A 299 -0.01 2.52 18.46
CA GLN A 299 0.93 2.91 19.52
C GLN A 299 1.15 4.43 19.55
N LEU A 300 1.23 5.09 18.39
CA LEU A 300 1.37 6.55 18.32
C LEU A 300 0.12 7.27 18.82
N LEU A 301 -1.06 6.82 18.38
CA LEU A 301 -2.32 7.50 18.71
C LEU A 301 -2.78 7.28 20.16
N CYS A 302 -2.53 6.09 20.72
CA CYS A 302 -3.10 5.67 21.99
C CYS A 302 -2.09 5.54 23.12
N ASP A 303 -0.88 5.10 22.84
CA ASP A 303 0.11 4.75 23.89
C ASP A 303 1.13 5.89 24.14
N GLY A 304 0.94 7.04 23.47
CA GLY A 304 1.75 8.25 23.65
C GLY A 304 3.18 8.12 23.11
N LYS A 305 3.44 7.15 22.25
CA LYS A 305 4.72 7.04 21.56
C LYS A 305 4.83 8.07 20.43
N THR A 306 6.04 8.34 20.02
CA THR A 306 6.36 9.16 18.85
C THR A 306 7.01 8.30 17.76
N PRO A 307 7.05 8.71 16.50
CA PRO A 307 7.79 7.99 15.47
C PRO A 307 9.27 7.74 15.84
N ALA A 308 9.89 8.66 16.58
CA ALA A 308 11.26 8.50 17.08
C ALA A 308 11.43 7.35 18.09
N ASP A 309 10.36 6.95 18.78
CA ASP A 309 10.36 5.80 19.70
C ASP A 309 10.14 4.46 19.00
N LEU A 310 9.78 4.51 17.72
CA LEU A 310 9.42 3.35 16.90
C LEU A 310 10.34 3.31 15.67
N PRO A 311 11.47 2.61 15.71
CA PRO A 311 12.29 2.42 14.51
C PRO A 311 11.47 1.70 13.44
N TYR A 312 11.72 2.03 12.19
CA TYR A 312 11.05 1.31 11.10
C TYR A 312 11.36 -0.19 11.16
N GLN A 313 10.37 -1.00 10.75
CA GLN A 313 10.48 -2.46 10.79
C GLN A 313 10.75 -2.98 9.38
N THR A 314 11.67 -3.95 9.27
CA THR A 314 11.92 -4.69 8.03
C THR A 314 11.39 -6.11 8.20
N PHE A 315 10.67 -6.60 7.22
CA PHE A 315 10.13 -7.96 7.23
C PHE A 315 11.07 -8.93 6.55
N ASP A 316 11.11 -10.16 7.07
CA ASP A 316 11.87 -11.22 6.43
C ASP A 316 11.25 -11.55 5.07
N ASN A 317 12.05 -11.37 4.06
CA ASN A 317 11.76 -11.78 2.70
C ASN A 317 12.00 -13.29 2.59
N GLY A 318 11.10 -14.01 1.97
CA GLY A 318 11.30 -15.44 1.82
C GLY A 318 10.13 -16.21 1.24
N ILE A 319 9.03 -15.53 0.90
CA ILE A 319 7.87 -16.17 0.28
C ILE A 319 8.06 -16.16 -1.24
N VAL A 320 8.09 -17.34 -1.82
CA VAL A 320 8.06 -17.55 -3.27
C VAL A 320 6.63 -17.86 -3.68
N THR A 321 6.09 -17.08 -4.59
CA THR A 321 4.78 -17.31 -5.22
C THR A 321 4.99 -17.75 -6.66
N ILE A 322 4.53 -18.95 -7.03
CA ILE A 322 4.67 -19.49 -8.39
C ILE A 322 3.33 -19.44 -9.10
N THR A 323 3.31 -18.86 -10.30
CA THR A 323 2.15 -18.93 -11.21
C THR A 323 2.16 -20.25 -11.93
N THR A 324 1.26 -21.15 -11.52
CA THR A 324 1.25 -22.54 -12.01
C THR A 324 1.01 -22.63 -13.50
N GLU A 325 0.09 -21.83 -14.04
CA GLU A 325 -0.23 -21.77 -15.48
C GLU A 325 0.97 -21.30 -16.32
N THR A 326 1.69 -20.29 -15.82
CA THR A 326 2.89 -19.78 -16.49
C THR A 326 4.02 -20.79 -16.46
N ALA A 327 4.24 -21.47 -15.33
CA ALA A 327 5.24 -22.53 -15.22
C ALA A 327 4.93 -23.71 -16.18
N GLU A 328 3.65 -24.11 -16.27
CA GLU A 328 3.19 -25.16 -17.20
C GLU A 328 3.37 -24.73 -18.66
N ALA A 329 2.99 -23.50 -19.02
CA ALA A 329 3.13 -22.96 -20.37
C ALA A 329 4.59 -22.86 -20.82
N LEU A 330 5.51 -22.59 -19.88
CA LEU A 330 6.97 -22.63 -20.10
C LEU A 330 7.54 -24.05 -20.16
N GLY A 331 6.71 -25.07 -19.94
CA GLY A 331 7.12 -26.49 -19.95
C GLY A 331 7.98 -26.89 -18.77
N LEU A 332 7.85 -26.21 -17.63
CA LEU A 332 8.64 -26.46 -16.43
C LEU A 332 7.94 -27.47 -15.52
N ASP A 333 8.73 -28.32 -14.86
CA ASP A 333 8.25 -29.24 -13.83
C ASP A 333 8.14 -28.49 -12.49
N LEU A 334 6.90 -28.26 -12.05
CA LEU A 334 6.61 -27.52 -10.82
C LEU A 334 7.23 -28.17 -9.57
N ALA A 335 7.26 -29.51 -9.51
CA ALA A 335 7.86 -30.21 -8.37
C ALA A 335 9.38 -30.02 -8.35
N ALA A 336 10.04 -30.08 -9.50
CA ALA A 336 11.46 -29.81 -9.63
C ALA A 336 11.82 -28.35 -9.31
N LEU A 337 10.98 -27.38 -9.76
CA LEU A 337 11.15 -25.97 -9.40
C LEU A 337 11.07 -25.75 -7.90
N LYS A 338 10.06 -26.29 -7.24
CA LYS A 338 9.92 -26.18 -5.77
C LYS A 338 11.12 -26.75 -5.03
N GLU A 339 11.61 -27.91 -5.43
CA GLU A 339 12.82 -28.51 -4.82
C GLU A 339 14.06 -27.60 -5.03
N ALA A 340 14.21 -27.00 -6.22
CA ALA A 340 15.32 -26.11 -6.52
C ALA A 340 15.25 -24.80 -5.73
N PHE A 341 14.03 -24.31 -5.39
CA PHE A 341 13.81 -23.05 -4.70
C PHE A 341 13.92 -23.13 -3.18
N LYS A 342 13.65 -24.29 -2.57
CA LYS A 342 13.70 -24.51 -1.13
C LYS A 342 14.92 -23.93 -0.39
N PRO A 343 16.14 -23.96 -0.93
CA PRO A 343 17.30 -23.41 -0.23
C PRO A 343 17.28 -21.85 -0.12
N TYR A 344 16.43 -21.18 -0.89
CA TYR A 344 16.45 -19.74 -1.06
C TYR A 344 15.16 -19.04 -0.61
N CYS A 345 14.22 -19.80 -0.04
CA CYS A 345 12.95 -19.28 0.46
C CYS A 345 12.54 -19.98 1.75
N THR A 346 11.65 -19.33 2.51
CA THR A 346 11.05 -19.89 3.74
C THR A 346 9.74 -20.59 3.42
N GLU A 347 9.02 -20.12 2.40
CA GLU A 347 7.73 -20.62 2.00
C GLU A 347 7.58 -20.59 0.46
N ILE A 348 6.79 -21.51 -0.08
CA ILE A 348 6.41 -21.55 -1.50
C ILE A 348 4.90 -21.66 -1.59
N THR A 349 4.29 -20.65 -2.20
CA THR A 349 2.86 -20.60 -2.50
C THR A 349 2.61 -20.75 -4.00
N GLU A 350 1.38 -21.04 -4.38
CA GLU A 350 0.96 -21.21 -5.76
C GLU A 350 -0.25 -20.32 -6.04
N VAL A 351 -0.25 -19.69 -7.21
CA VAL A 351 -1.37 -18.89 -7.70
C VAL A 351 -1.71 -19.27 -9.14
N THR A 352 -2.90 -18.89 -9.58
CA THR A 352 -3.30 -18.83 -10.99
C THR A 352 -3.44 -17.37 -11.39
N THR A 353 -3.30 -17.09 -12.67
CA THR A 353 -3.37 -15.71 -13.18
C THR A 353 -4.73 -15.07 -12.90
N ALA A 354 -4.73 -13.93 -12.23
CA ALA A 354 -5.90 -13.13 -11.88
C ALA A 354 -5.51 -11.64 -11.68
N GLU A 355 -6.51 -10.75 -11.66
CA GLU A 355 -6.25 -9.33 -11.39
C GLU A 355 -6.08 -9.05 -9.89
N ASN A 356 -6.77 -9.81 -9.02
CA ASN A 356 -6.76 -9.62 -7.57
C ASN A 356 -6.67 -10.98 -6.85
N PHE A 357 -6.13 -10.98 -5.65
CA PHE A 357 -6.18 -12.13 -4.75
C PHE A 357 -7.64 -12.43 -4.35
N SER A 358 -7.97 -13.71 -4.19
CA SER A 358 -9.33 -14.19 -3.90
C SER A 358 -9.55 -14.46 -2.40
#